data_7a367cb3e308798b15149d2aae15d714
#
_entry.id   7a367cb3e308798b15149d2aae15d714
#
_cell.length_a   1.000
_cell.length_b   1.000
_cell.length_c   1.000
_cell.angle_alpha   90.00
_cell.angle_beta   90.00
_cell.angle_gamma   90.00
#
_symmetry.space_group_name_H-M   'P 1'
#
loop_
_entity.id
_entity.type
_entity.pdbx_description
1 polymer ?
#
loop_
_entity_poly.entity_id
_entity_poly.type
_entity_poly.pdbx_seq_one_letter_code
_entity_poly.pdbx_strand_id
1 'polypeptide(L)'
;MKEELLSIGEFAKLRGVSVKSLRYYERVGALKPAYVNEESGYRYYSINQISDLDMVTTFIELGVPLKEIASTAALGYGQSELIEKGRELVRERIGRAEAQLLQLDRYADEIAESQRFQSKKRYEREFAERLVLCAPLGGDFDMRRYARVTSAIYEAAPGMRLVPLYTEGVARGLGEPFLGVSLGEESGLVAYVQVEMLPSYPFDAEAATRVAREKGMTLVRLPAGRYSCDRVRSADFSECFQFGLDKIGVANGPVLLAEQWEPASLPHAFVPEAQAFVS
;
A
#
# COMPACT_ATOMS: atom_id res chain seq x y z
N MET A 1 -12.95 -47.00 21.56
CA MET A 1 -14.15 -46.18 21.24
C MET A 1 -14.42 -46.35 19.75
N LYS A 2 -15.64 -46.69 19.36
CA LYS A 2 -16.03 -46.68 17.92
C LYS A 2 -16.00 -45.21 17.48
N GLU A 3 -15.24 -44.91 16.49
CA GLU A 3 -15.28 -43.58 15.86
C GLU A 3 -16.67 -43.32 15.31
N GLU A 4 -17.27 -42.17 15.69
CA GLU A 4 -18.58 -41.83 15.20
C GLU A 4 -18.45 -41.28 13.77
N LEU A 5 -18.97 -42.04 12.81
CA LEU A 5 -18.96 -41.69 11.41
C LEU A 5 -20.23 -40.95 11.02
N LEU A 6 -20.04 -39.83 10.35
CA LEU A 6 -21.11 -39.00 9.83
C LEU A 6 -21.15 -39.14 8.30
N SER A 7 -22.32 -39.19 7.73
CA SER A 7 -22.45 -39.10 6.27
C SER A 7 -21.94 -37.76 5.76
N ILE A 8 -21.53 -37.68 4.50
CA ILE A 8 -21.09 -36.42 3.89
C ILE A 8 -22.10 -35.27 4.05
N GLY A 9 -23.41 -35.59 4.04
CA GLY A 9 -24.48 -34.59 4.23
C GLY A 9 -24.53 -34.06 5.66
N GLU A 10 -24.44 -34.94 6.67
CA GLU A 10 -24.41 -34.56 8.08
C GLU A 10 -23.17 -33.77 8.40
N PHE A 11 -22.00 -34.24 7.94
CA PHE A 11 -20.71 -33.55 8.13
C PHE A 11 -20.71 -32.15 7.50
N ALA A 12 -21.23 -32.02 6.27
CA ALA A 12 -21.38 -30.74 5.59
C ALA A 12 -22.26 -29.75 6.39
N LYS A 13 -23.37 -30.26 6.91
CA LYS A 13 -24.35 -29.45 7.68
C LYS A 13 -23.76 -28.92 9.00
N LEU A 14 -22.89 -29.68 9.67
CA LEU A 14 -22.29 -29.28 10.95
C LEU A 14 -21.45 -27.99 10.85
N ARG A 15 -20.88 -27.71 9.70
CA ARG A 15 -19.99 -26.54 9.48
C ARG A 15 -20.48 -25.59 8.38
N GLY A 16 -21.72 -25.77 7.88
CA GLY A 16 -22.30 -24.90 6.88
C GLY A 16 -21.59 -24.94 5.51
N VAL A 17 -20.82 -26.00 5.24
CA VAL A 17 -20.18 -26.18 3.94
C VAL A 17 -21.06 -26.99 3.00
N SER A 18 -20.88 -26.86 1.69
CA SER A 18 -21.64 -27.66 0.73
C SER A 18 -21.02 -29.06 0.56
N VAL A 19 -21.89 -30.05 0.28
CA VAL A 19 -21.41 -31.39 -0.13
C VAL A 19 -20.50 -31.31 -1.36
N LYS A 20 -20.76 -30.36 -2.26
CA LYS A 20 -19.92 -30.10 -3.44
C LYS A 20 -18.51 -29.65 -3.04
N SER A 21 -18.40 -28.80 -2.02
CA SER A 21 -17.12 -28.37 -1.46
C SER A 21 -16.33 -29.54 -0.87
N LEU A 22 -16.97 -30.39 -0.06
CA LEU A 22 -16.33 -31.56 0.53
C LEU A 22 -15.79 -32.54 -0.55
N ARG A 23 -16.58 -32.80 -1.61
CA ARG A 23 -16.12 -33.60 -2.75
C ARG A 23 -14.96 -32.94 -3.50
N TYR A 24 -14.91 -31.62 -3.53
CA TYR A 24 -13.78 -30.88 -4.12
C TYR A 24 -12.54 -31.00 -3.25
N TYR A 25 -12.66 -30.85 -1.92
CA TYR A 25 -11.56 -31.01 -0.97
C TYR A 25 -10.97 -32.43 -1.01
N GLU A 26 -11.82 -33.44 -1.10
CA GLU A 26 -11.39 -34.83 -1.31
C GLU A 26 -10.59 -34.99 -2.61
N ARG A 27 -11.12 -34.48 -3.72
CA ARG A 27 -10.49 -34.62 -5.05
C ARG A 27 -9.11 -33.98 -5.13
N VAL A 28 -8.91 -32.85 -4.46
CA VAL A 28 -7.61 -32.16 -4.43
C VAL A 28 -6.70 -32.66 -3.30
N GLY A 29 -7.21 -33.50 -2.41
CA GLY A 29 -6.45 -34.09 -1.30
C GLY A 29 -6.38 -33.24 -0.04
N ALA A 30 -7.13 -32.14 0.05
CA ALA A 30 -7.12 -31.25 1.22
C ALA A 30 -7.86 -31.86 2.44
N LEU A 31 -8.93 -32.63 2.20
CA LEU A 31 -9.66 -33.36 3.24
C LEU A 31 -10.23 -34.66 2.64
N LYS A 32 -9.74 -35.79 3.09
CA LYS A 32 -10.21 -37.10 2.62
C LYS A 32 -11.25 -37.66 3.60
N PRO A 33 -12.29 -38.39 3.12
CA PRO A 33 -13.22 -39.07 4.01
C PRO A 33 -12.50 -40.14 4.83
N ALA A 34 -12.96 -40.37 6.07
CA ALA A 34 -12.44 -41.42 6.93
C ALA A 34 -12.77 -42.82 6.38
N TYR A 35 -13.90 -42.92 5.70
CA TYR A 35 -14.35 -44.18 5.09
C TYR A 35 -15.18 -43.91 3.82
N VAL A 36 -14.93 -44.72 2.81
CA VAL A 36 -15.75 -44.80 1.59
C VAL A 36 -16.28 -46.20 1.47
N ASN A 37 -17.61 -46.33 1.39
CA ASN A 37 -18.23 -47.61 1.18
C ASN A 37 -17.96 -48.11 -0.25
N GLU A 38 -17.32 -49.24 -0.40
CA GLU A 38 -16.85 -49.78 -1.69
C GLU A 38 -18.00 -50.17 -2.65
N GLU A 39 -19.15 -50.62 -2.09
CA GLU A 39 -20.29 -51.02 -2.91
C GLU A 39 -21.13 -49.84 -3.41
N SER A 40 -21.36 -48.87 -2.54
CA SER A 40 -22.24 -47.73 -2.84
C SER A 40 -21.50 -46.44 -3.22
N GLY A 41 -20.19 -46.37 -2.97
CA GLY A 41 -19.39 -45.17 -3.13
C GLY A 41 -19.74 -44.06 -2.13
N TYR A 42 -20.45 -44.40 -1.07
CA TYR A 42 -20.90 -43.41 -0.07
C TYR A 42 -19.75 -43.02 0.85
N ARG A 43 -19.60 -41.69 1.11
CA ARG A 43 -18.51 -41.09 1.87
C ARG A 43 -18.94 -40.81 3.30
N TYR A 44 -18.07 -41.20 4.24
CA TYR A 44 -18.26 -40.97 5.66
C TYR A 44 -17.03 -40.27 6.24
N TYR A 45 -17.28 -39.30 7.10
CA TYR A 45 -16.26 -38.52 7.79
C TYR A 45 -16.32 -38.80 9.29
N SER A 46 -15.16 -38.87 9.94
CA SER A 46 -15.11 -38.96 11.40
C SER A 46 -15.45 -37.62 12.04
N ILE A 47 -16.12 -37.64 13.19
CA ILE A 47 -16.38 -36.43 13.97
C ILE A 47 -15.08 -35.71 14.33
N ASN A 48 -13.96 -36.43 14.48
CA ASN A 48 -12.64 -35.88 14.75
C ASN A 48 -12.09 -35.05 13.58
N GLN A 49 -12.59 -35.26 12.35
CA GLN A 49 -12.19 -34.47 11.18
C GLN A 49 -12.85 -33.08 11.09
N ILE A 50 -13.69 -32.72 12.09
CA ILE A 50 -14.28 -31.39 12.15
C ILE A 50 -13.19 -30.32 12.27
N SER A 51 -12.18 -30.54 13.10
CA SER A 51 -11.04 -29.62 13.25
C SER A 51 -10.22 -29.47 11.96
N ASP A 52 -10.08 -30.57 11.20
CA ASP A 52 -9.38 -30.54 9.92
C ASP A 52 -10.18 -29.72 8.89
N LEU A 53 -11.51 -29.87 8.87
CA LEU A 53 -12.39 -29.07 8.01
C LEU A 53 -12.33 -27.59 8.40
N ASP A 54 -12.38 -27.27 9.71
CA ASP A 54 -12.29 -25.90 10.22
C ASP A 54 -10.95 -25.25 9.79
N MET A 55 -9.86 -25.99 9.85
CA MET A 55 -8.56 -25.53 9.39
C MET A 55 -8.55 -25.27 7.87
N VAL A 56 -9.04 -26.20 7.07
CA VAL A 56 -9.13 -26.05 5.60
C VAL A 56 -9.96 -24.80 5.23
N THR A 57 -11.13 -24.62 5.85
CA THR A 57 -12.00 -23.48 5.56
C THR A 57 -11.37 -22.17 6.00
N THR A 58 -10.75 -22.11 7.18
CA THR A 58 -10.03 -20.93 7.66
C THR A 58 -8.93 -20.49 6.66
N PHE A 59 -8.10 -21.40 6.20
CA PHE A 59 -7.05 -21.03 5.25
C PHE A 59 -7.58 -20.62 3.88
N ILE A 60 -8.69 -21.21 3.41
CA ILE A 60 -9.38 -20.74 2.20
C ILE A 60 -9.88 -19.30 2.37
N GLU A 61 -10.50 -18.98 3.50
CA GLU A 61 -10.97 -17.62 3.81
C GLU A 61 -9.82 -16.61 3.90
N LEU A 62 -8.66 -17.06 4.37
CA LEU A 62 -7.44 -16.26 4.37
C LEU A 62 -6.86 -16.05 2.96
N GLY A 63 -7.30 -16.81 1.97
CA GLY A 63 -6.85 -16.71 0.59
C GLY A 63 -5.72 -17.66 0.22
N VAL A 64 -5.41 -18.67 1.07
CA VAL A 64 -4.44 -19.71 0.75
C VAL A 64 -5.03 -20.61 -0.34
N PRO A 65 -4.30 -20.88 -1.44
CA PRO A 65 -4.77 -21.75 -2.48
C PRO A 65 -4.99 -23.20 -1.96
N LEU A 66 -6.13 -23.79 -2.31
CA LEU A 66 -6.50 -25.13 -1.82
C LEU A 66 -5.48 -26.21 -2.16
N LYS A 67 -4.77 -26.08 -3.29
CA LYS A 67 -3.68 -27.00 -3.67
C LYS A 67 -2.52 -26.97 -2.67
N GLU A 68 -2.23 -25.80 -2.14
CA GLU A 68 -1.17 -25.62 -1.14
C GLU A 68 -1.58 -26.21 0.20
N ILE A 69 -2.83 -25.99 0.63
CA ILE A 69 -3.41 -26.64 1.82
C ILE A 69 -3.31 -28.18 1.68
N ALA A 70 -3.66 -28.70 0.51
CA ALA A 70 -3.62 -30.14 0.23
C ALA A 70 -2.18 -30.71 0.26
N SER A 71 -1.20 -30.01 -0.30
CA SER A 71 0.20 -30.45 -0.26
C SER A 71 0.75 -30.52 1.16
N THR A 72 0.39 -29.54 1.98
CA THR A 72 0.77 -29.47 3.40
C THR A 72 0.11 -30.60 4.22
N ALA A 73 -1.17 -30.86 3.99
CA ALA A 73 -1.89 -31.95 4.64
C ALA A 73 -1.30 -33.34 4.29
N ALA A 74 -0.79 -33.51 3.06
CA ALA A 74 -0.18 -34.77 2.60
C ALA A 74 1.18 -35.05 3.24
N LEU A 75 1.94 -33.99 3.62
CA LEU A 75 3.30 -34.12 4.17
C LEU A 75 3.33 -34.34 5.69
N GLY A 76 2.23 -34.12 6.41
CA GLY A 76 2.15 -34.33 7.86
C GLY A 76 2.98 -33.35 8.72
N TYR A 77 3.79 -32.47 8.11
CA TYR A 77 4.75 -31.58 8.78
C TYR A 77 4.51 -30.08 8.51
N GLY A 78 3.65 -29.73 7.60
CA GLY A 78 3.54 -28.36 7.12
C GLY A 78 2.52 -27.45 7.86
N GLN A 79 1.93 -27.89 8.97
CA GLN A 79 0.93 -27.10 9.67
C GLN A 79 1.48 -25.77 10.21
N SER A 80 2.71 -25.79 10.73
CA SER A 80 3.36 -24.57 11.23
C SER A 80 3.65 -23.57 10.12
N GLU A 81 4.12 -24.02 8.96
CA GLU A 81 4.37 -23.17 7.79
C GLU A 81 3.06 -22.55 7.26
N LEU A 82 2.00 -23.35 7.22
CA LEU A 82 0.68 -22.88 6.81
C LEU A 82 0.11 -21.83 7.77
N ILE A 83 0.31 -22.01 9.08
CA ILE A 83 -0.09 -21.05 10.11
C ILE A 83 0.69 -19.74 9.94
N GLU A 84 2.02 -19.80 9.75
CA GLU A 84 2.82 -18.58 9.54
C GLU A 84 2.41 -17.86 8.25
N LYS A 85 2.16 -18.56 7.19
CA LYS A 85 1.61 -17.97 5.97
C LYS A 85 0.24 -17.32 6.19
N GLY A 86 -0.65 -17.99 6.92
CA GLY A 86 -1.93 -17.41 7.30
C GLY A 86 -1.78 -16.11 8.10
N ARG A 87 -0.85 -16.10 9.06
CA ARG A 87 -0.52 -14.89 9.84
C ARG A 87 0.01 -13.77 8.94
N GLU A 88 0.87 -14.08 7.99
CA GLU A 88 1.40 -13.11 7.03
C GLU A 88 0.29 -12.49 6.19
N LEU A 89 -0.61 -13.30 5.64
CA LEU A 89 -1.77 -12.82 4.88
C LEU A 89 -2.69 -11.93 5.71
N VAL A 90 -2.90 -12.25 7.00
CA VAL A 90 -3.68 -11.40 7.91
C VAL A 90 -2.96 -10.08 8.17
N ARG A 91 -1.64 -10.10 8.44
CA ARG A 91 -0.86 -8.87 8.63
C ARG A 91 -0.91 -7.97 7.40
N GLU A 92 -0.81 -8.53 6.20
CA GLU A 92 -0.96 -7.77 4.96
C GLU A 92 -2.35 -7.14 4.80
N ARG A 93 -3.43 -7.85 5.23
CA ARG A 93 -4.79 -7.29 5.21
C ARG A 93 -4.94 -6.15 6.21
N ILE A 94 -4.41 -6.31 7.41
CA ILE A 94 -4.40 -5.26 8.44
C ILE A 94 -3.64 -4.05 7.90
N GLY A 95 -2.42 -4.23 7.37
CA GLY A 95 -1.63 -3.13 6.82
C GLY A 95 -2.33 -2.40 5.68
N ARG A 96 -3.02 -3.13 4.80
CA ARG A 96 -3.84 -2.50 3.74
C ARG A 96 -5.01 -1.69 4.30
N ALA A 97 -5.70 -2.21 5.32
CA ALA A 97 -6.82 -1.50 5.95
C ALA A 97 -6.34 -0.24 6.68
N GLU A 98 -5.22 -0.31 7.40
CA GLU A 98 -4.61 0.86 8.04
C GLU A 98 -4.14 1.90 7.02
N ALA A 99 -3.55 1.46 5.91
CA ALA A 99 -3.19 2.36 4.81
C ALA A 99 -4.39 3.11 4.24
N GLN A 100 -5.52 2.42 4.08
CA GLN A 100 -6.77 3.04 3.62
C GLN A 100 -7.33 4.06 4.64
N LEU A 101 -7.28 3.74 5.93
CA LEU A 101 -7.68 4.69 6.98
C LEU A 101 -6.78 5.92 6.97
N LEU A 102 -5.47 5.73 6.96
CA LEU A 102 -4.51 6.83 6.89
C LEU A 102 -4.77 7.73 5.67
N GLN A 103 -5.08 7.14 4.53
CA GLN A 103 -5.42 7.89 3.33
C GLN A 103 -6.69 8.73 3.52
N LEU A 104 -7.74 8.17 4.13
CA LEU A 104 -8.99 8.90 4.41
C LEU A 104 -8.75 10.04 5.40
N ASP A 105 -7.95 9.82 6.44
CA ASP A 105 -7.57 10.86 7.41
C ASP A 105 -6.81 11.98 6.71
N ARG A 106 -5.89 11.65 5.81
CA ARG A 106 -5.16 12.65 5.00
C ARG A 106 -6.08 13.47 4.11
N TYR A 107 -7.04 12.85 3.45
CA TYR A 107 -8.04 13.59 2.69
C TYR A 107 -8.86 14.55 3.57
N ALA A 108 -9.25 14.11 4.77
CA ALA A 108 -9.97 14.97 5.71
C ALA A 108 -9.11 16.18 6.14
N ASP A 109 -7.83 15.95 6.45
CA ASP A 109 -6.87 16.99 6.80
C ASP A 109 -6.65 17.97 5.64
N GLU A 110 -6.46 17.48 4.43
CA GLU A 110 -6.27 18.32 3.24
C GLU A 110 -7.50 19.19 2.95
N ILE A 111 -8.70 18.64 3.12
CA ILE A 111 -9.95 19.38 2.98
C ILE A 111 -10.02 20.49 4.04
N ALA A 112 -9.74 20.18 5.30
CA ALA A 112 -9.76 21.14 6.40
C ALA A 112 -8.72 22.26 6.19
N GLU A 113 -7.50 21.91 5.81
CA GLU A 113 -6.42 22.85 5.51
C GLU A 113 -6.73 23.72 4.28
N SER A 114 -7.30 23.12 3.22
CA SER A 114 -7.73 23.87 2.05
C SER A 114 -8.76 24.93 2.42
N GLN A 115 -9.75 24.60 3.23
CA GLN A 115 -10.75 25.54 3.72
C GLN A 115 -10.13 26.65 4.58
N ARG A 116 -9.19 26.28 5.47
CA ARG A 116 -8.51 27.24 6.37
C ARG A 116 -7.71 28.30 5.61
N PHE A 117 -7.10 27.93 4.49
CA PHE A 117 -6.24 28.82 3.71
C PHE A 117 -6.86 29.27 2.38
N GLN A 118 -8.14 29.00 2.15
CA GLN A 118 -8.83 29.22 0.88
C GLN A 118 -8.70 30.66 0.33
N SER A 119 -8.66 31.67 1.19
CA SER A 119 -8.55 33.07 0.80
C SER A 119 -7.14 33.62 0.78
N LYS A 120 -6.14 32.83 1.19
CA LYS A 120 -4.76 33.29 1.34
C LYS A 120 -3.92 32.88 0.12
N LYS A 121 -3.17 33.85 -0.42
CA LYS A 121 -2.18 33.59 -1.47
C LYS A 121 -0.84 33.13 -0.87
N ARG A 122 -0.45 33.71 0.26
CA ARG A 122 0.78 33.40 1.00
C ARG A 122 0.47 33.23 2.48
N TYR A 123 1.06 32.23 3.12
CA TYR A 123 0.91 31.91 4.52
C TYR A 123 2.06 31.01 4.99
N GLU A 124 2.17 30.82 6.30
CA GLU A 124 3.09 29.85 6.89
C GLU A 124 2.32 28.66 7.44
N ARG A 125 2.92 27.47 7.31
CA ARG A 125 2.44 26.22 7.91
C ARG A 125 3.56 25.54 8.65
N GLU A 126 3.19 24.89 9.75
CA GLU A 126 4.06 23.92 10.42
C GLU A 126 3.76 22.52 9.89
N PHE A 127 4.81 21.82 9.51
CA PHE A 127 4.72 20.42 9.13
C PHE A 127 5.52 19.55 10.10
N ALA A 128 4.99 18.38 10.45
CA ALA A 128 5.78 17.32 11.03
C ALA A 128 6.83 16.81 10.03
N GLU A 129 7.78 16.01 10.50
CA GLU A 129 8.69 15.29 9.60
C GLU A 129 7.88 14.45 8.59
N ARG A 130 8.23 14.54 7.32
CA ARG A 130 7.57 13.81 6.24
C ARG A 130 8.57 12.95 5.50
N LEU A 131 8.14 11.76 5.11
CA LEU A 131 8.88 10.88 4.23
C LEU A 131 8.37 11.04 2.80
N VAL A 132 9.29 11.20 1.85
CA VAL A 132 8.99 11.26 0.43
C VAL A 132 9.85 10.26 -0.35
N LEU A 133 9.20 9.48 -1.20
CA LEU A 133 9.87 8.65 -2.18
C LEU A 133 9.94 9.45 -3.48
N CYS A 134 11.14 9.65 -4.01
CA CYS A 134 11.37 10.52 -5.16
C CYS A 134 12.25 9.86 -6.21
N ALA A 135 12.06 10.35 -7.44
CA ALA A 135 12.86 9.94 -8.58
C ALA A 135 13.16 11.14 -9.51
N PRO A 136 14.35 11.17 -10.15
CA PRO A 136 14.73 12.25 -11.05
C PRO A 136 13.77 12.37 -12.24
N LEU A 137 13.37 13.61 -12.55
CA LEU A 137 12.61 13.89 -13.77
C LEU A 137 13.51 14.04 -15.00
N GLY A 138 14.77 14.46 -14.80
CA GLY A 138 15.77 14.64 -15.85
C GLY A 138 15.37 15.72 -16.89
N GLY A 139 16.19 16.75 -17.06
CA GLY A 139 15.94 17.86 -17.99
C GLY A 139 14.79 18.77 -17.58
N ASP A 140 14.19 19.43 -18.56
CA ASP A 140 13.06 20.33 -18.35
C ASP A 140 11.81 19.57 -17.97
N PHE A 141 10.88 20.24 -17.26
CA PHE A 141 9.63 19.67 -16.83
C PHE A 141 8.75 19.26 -18.02
N ASP A 142 8.27 18.02 -17.98
CA ASP A 142 7.32 17.46 -18.94
C ASP A 142 6.24 16.65 -18.20
N MET A 143 4.98 17.01 -18.41
CA MET A 143 3.83 16.37 -17.74
C MET A 143 3.72 14.87 -17.97
N ARG A 144 4.01 14.38 -19.19
CA ARG A 144 3.93 12.94 -19.47
C ARG A 144 5.04 12.19 -18.77
N ARG A 145 6.21 12.81 -18.64
CA ARG A 145 7.32 12.26 -17.88
C ARG A 145 7.00 12.26 -16.39
N TYR A 146 6.47 13.37 -15.87
CA TYR A 146 6.01 13.46 -14.48
C TYR A 146 5.01 12.35 -14.14
N ALA A 147 3.93 12.21 -14.92
CA ALA A 147 2.93 11.17 -14.71
C ALA A 147 3.51 9.74 -14.77
N ARG A 148 4.48 9.48 -15.65
CA ARG A 148 5.15 8.17 -15.69
C ARG A 148 6.03 7.91 -14.47
N VAL A 149 6.76 8.94 -14.02
CA VAL A 149 7.66 8.81 -12.87
C VAL A 149 6.86 8.65 -11.59
N THR A 150 5.78 9.43 -11.36
CA THR A 150 4.92 9.26 -10.20
C THR A 150 4.23 7.91 -10.20
N SER A 151 3.69 7.43 -11.33
CA SER A 151 3.15 6.07 -11.44
C SER A 151 4.17 4.99 -11.06
N ALA A 152 5.42 5.12 -11.50
CA ALA A 152 6.47 4.19 -11.14
C ALA A 152 6.81 4.22 -9.63
N ILE A 153 6.71 5.41 -8.99
CA ILE A 153 6.87 5.54 -7.53
C ILE A 153 5.73 4.81 -6.79
N TYR A 154 4.48 5.00 -7.22
CA TYR A 154 3.31 4.29 -6.64
C TYR A 154 3.44 2.77 -6.77
N GLU A 155 3.92 2.28 -7.91
CA GLU A 155 4.15 0.85 -8.12
C GLU A 155 5.29 0.29 -7.26
N ALA A 156 6.32 1.10 -6.99
CA ALA A 156 7.50 0.67 -6.23
C ALA A 156 7.27 0.69 -4.71
N ALA A 157 6.50 1.65 -4.18
CA ALA A 157 6.32 1.87 -2.76
C ALA A 157 5.87 0.62 -1.97
N PRO A 158 4.88 -0.19 -2.43
CA PRO A 158 4.49 -1.41 -1.73
C PRO A 158 5.61 -2.46 -1.63
N GLY A 159 6.48 -2.55 -2.64
CA GLY A 159 7.65 -3.44 -2.62
C GLY A 159 8.70 -3.04 -1.58
N MET A 160 8.68 -1.79 -1.14
CA MET A 160 9.48 -1.24 -0.05
C MET A 160 8.75 -1.26 1.30
N ARG A 161 7.53 -1.80 1.35
CA ARG A 161 6.62 -1.72 2.51
C ARG A 161 6.32 -0.27 2.94
N LEU A 162 6.22 0.62 1.98
CA LEU A 162 5.81 2.01 2.16
C LEU A 162 4.38 2.19 1.64
N VAL A 163 3.62 3.03 2.33
CA VAL A 163 2.26 3.39 1.97
C VAL A 163 2.27 4.76 1.31
N PRO A 164 1.92 4.87 0.01
CA PRO A 164 1.79 6.16 -0.64
C PRO A 164 0.56 6.90 -0.13
N LEU A 165 0.71 8.19 0.18
CA LEU A 165 -0.33 9.04 0.78
C LEU A 165 -1.09 9.90 -0.25
N TYR A 166 -0.86 9.68 -1.54
CA TYR A 166 -1.47 10.46 -2.63
C TYR A 166 -1.19 11.97 -2.59
N THR A 167 -0.22 12.39 -1.79
CA THR A 167 0.35 13.74 -1.85
C THR A 167 1.58 13.64 -2.72
N GLU A 168 1.52 14.22 -3.89
CA GLU A 168 2.59 14.15 -4.89
C GLU A 168 2.92 15.52 -5.44
N GLY A 169 4.01 15.61 -6.15
CA GLY A 169 4.44 16.84 -6.78
C GLY A 169 5.86 16.80 -7.31
N VAL A 170 6.44 17.96 -7.47
CA VAL A 170 7.84 18.13 -7.86
C VAL A 170 8.61 18.86 -6.77
N ALA A 171 9.89 18.58 -6.69
CA ALA A 171 10.75 19.19 -5.68
C ALA A 171 12.16 19.42 -6.20
N ARG A 172 12.90 20.29 -5.50
CA ARG A 172 14.32 20.54 -5.69
C ARG A 172 14.99 20.78 -4.34
N GLY A 173 16.28 20.41 -4.24
CA GLY A 173 17.07 20.67 -3.03
C GLY A 173 16.61 19.91 -1.80
N LEU A 174 16.14 18.67 -1.96
CA LEU A 174 15.55 17.86 -0.88
C LEU A 174 16.54 17.43 0.24
N GLY A 175 17.82 17.71 0.11
CA GLY A 175 18.82 17.31 1.09
C GLY A 175 19.33 15.88 0.91
N GLU A 176 19.92 15.32 1.97
CA GLU A 176 20.54 13.99 1.91
C GLU A 176 19.50 12.85 1.80
N PRO A 177 19.76 11.85 0.96
CA PRO A 177 18.89 10.70 0.85
C PRO A 177 18.96 9.83 2.12
N PHE A 178 17.81 9.42 2.61
CA PHE A 178 17.72 8.44 3.68
C PHE A 178 18.01 7.03 3.19
N LEU A 179 17.59 6.73 1.96
CA LEU A 179 17.71 5.41 1.36
C LEU A 179 17.70 5.51 -0.17
N GLY A 180 18.55 4.72 -0.82
CA GLY A 180 18.55 4.56 -2.27
C GLY A 180 19.69 5.26 -2.99
N VAL A 181 19.43 5.75 -4.20
CA VAL A 181 20.42 6.43 -5.04
C VAL A 181 20.55 7.89 -4.60
N SER A 182 21.79 8.40 -4.51
CA SER A 182 22.00 9.83 -4.27
C SER A 182 21.48 10.64 -5.46
N LEU A 183 20.72 11.69 -5.17
CA LEU A 183 20.20 12.59 -6.20
C LEU A 183 21.28 13.50 -6.83
N GLY A 184 22.48 13.53 -6.25
CA GLY A 184 23.62 14.35 -6.69
C GLY A 184 23.39 15.86 -6.50
N GLU A 185 24.45 16.66 -6.54
CA GLU A 185 24.37 18.13 -6.44
C GLU A 185 23.72 18.77 -7.67
N GLU A 186 23.81 18.12 -8.83
CA GLU A 186 23.16 18.52 -10.09
C GLU A 186 21.74 17.96 -10.22
N SER A 187 21.19 17.34 -9.17
CA SER A 187 19.85 16.82 -9.24
C SER A 187 18.87 17.96 -9.47
N GLY A 188 18.50 18.10 -10.71
CA GLY A 188 17.48 19.02 -11.15
C GLY A 188 16.16 18.74 -10.46
N LEU A 189 15.11 18.85 -11.19
CA LEU A 189 13.77 18.59 -10.73
C LEU A 189 13.55 17.08 -10.47
N VAL A 190 12.92 16.73 -9.34
CA VAL A 190 12.48 15.37 -9.03
C VAL A 190 10.97 15.33 -8.88
N ALA A 191 10.36 14.22 -9.28
CA ALA A 191 9.00 13.90 -8.85
C ALA A 191 9.07 13.24 -7.49
N TYR A 192 8.10 13.50 -6.63
CA TYR A 192 7.98 12.85 -5.33
C TYR A 192 6.55 12.41 -5.04
N VAL A 193 6.43 11.39 -4.20
CA VAL A 193 5.19 10.96 -3.55
C VAL A 193 5.47 10.89 -2.05
N GLN A 194 4.62 11.50 -1.24
CA GLN A 194 4.70 11.34 0.21
C GLN A 194 4.31 9.92 0.60
N VAL A 195 5.09 9.32 1.49
CA VAL A 195 4.90 7.93 1.93
C VAL A 195 4.95 7.83 3.45
N GLU A 196 4.39 6.75 3.98
CA GLU A 196 4.38 6.46 5.41
C GLU A 196 4.83 5.03 5.68
N MET A 197 5.44 4.82 6.84
CA MET A 197 5.76 3.49 7.39
C MET A 197 4.71 3.13 8.44
N LEU A 198 4.05 1.98 8.28
CA LEU A 198 3.04 1.52 9.23
C LEU A 198 3.61 0.49 10.21
N PRO A 199 3.26 0.55 11.50
CA PRO A 199 3.70 -0.43 12.49
C PRO A 199 3.29 -1.87 12.17
N SER A 200 2.08 -2.06 11.61
CA SER A 200 1.55 -3.37 11.20
C SER A 200 2.13 -3.91 9.90
N TYR A 201 2.83 -3.06 9.14
CA TYR A 201 3.49 -3.39 7.88
C TYR A 201 4.97 -3.00 7.98
N PRO A 202 5.77 -3.72 8.79
CA PRO A 202 7.11 -3.29 9.18
C PRO A 202 8.02 -3.07 7.98
N PHE A 203 8.65 -1.91 7.96
CA PHE A 203 9.58 -1.48 6.93
C PHE A 203 10.80 -2.42 6.87
N ASP A 204 11.12 -2.86 5.66
CA ASP A 204 12.31 -3.67 5.38
C ASP A 204 13.33 -2.82 4.63
N ALA A 205 14.34 -2.34 5.36
CA ALA A 205 15.37 -1.45 4.82
C ALA A 205 16.21 -2.11 3.72
N GLU A 206 16.46 -3.42 3.78
CA GLU A 206 17.24 -4.13 2.77
C GLU A 206 16.45 -4.26 1.47
N ALA A 207 15.21 -4.72 1.55
CA ALA A 207 14.31 -4.80 0.41
C ALA A 207 14.08 -3.42 -0.21
N ALA A 208 13.84 -2.42 0.61
CA ALA A 208 13.64 -1.04 0.16
C ALA A 208 14.88 -0.47 -0.55
N THR A 209 16.08 -0.71 0.00
CA THR A 209 17.34 -0.28 -0.64
C THR A 209 17.52 -0.93 -2.01
N ARG A 210 17.23 -2.21 -2.12
CA ARG A 210 17.31 -2.94 -3.38
C ARG A 210 16.36 -2.36 -4.41
N VAL A 211 15.08 -2.23 -4.07
CA VAL A 211 14.05 -1.68 -4.97
C VAL A 211 14.37 -0.24 -5.36
N ALA A 212 14.80 0.60 -4.40
CA ALA A 212 15.18 1.98 -4.66
C ALA A 212 16.32 2.06 -5.69
N ARG A 213 17.38 1.27 -5.54
CA ARG A 213 18.50 1.23 -6.50
C ARG A 213 18.09 0.73 -7.86
N GLU A 214 17.33 -0.38 -7.93
CA GLU A 214 16.86 -0.95 -9.19
C GLU A 214 15.97 0.00 -9.99
N LYS A 215 15.18 0.82 -9.29
CA LYS A 215 14.24 1.77 -9.89
C LYS A 215 14.78 3.18 -10.05
N GLY A 216 16.01 3.46 -9.60
CA GLY A 216 16.58 4.81 -9.62
C GLY A 216 15.85 5.80 -8.71
N MET A 217 15.35 5.33 -7.58
CA MET A 217 14.57 6.10 -6.60
C MET A 217 15.36 6.36 -5.33
N THR A 218 14.96 7.36 -4.58
CA THR A 218 15.48 7.60 -3.23
C THR A 218 14.37 7.97 -2.27
N LEU A 219 14.54 7.57 -1.02
CA LEU A 219 13.69 7.95 0.09
C LEU A 219 14.36 9.10 0.83
N VAL A 220 13.66 10.21 1.03
CA VAL A 220 14.16 11.42 1.67
C VAL A 220 13.27 11.80 2.85
N ARG A 221 13.87 12.27 3.93
CA ARG A 221 13.17 12.89 5.05
C ARG A 221 13.13 14.40 4.85
N LEU A 222 11.91 14.94 4.82
CA LEU A 222 11.70 16.38 4.88
C LEU A 222 11.65 16.80 6.34
N PRO A 223 12.38 17.85 6.73
CA PRO A 223 12.44 18.27 8.12
C PRO A 223 11.08 18.74 8.64
N ALA A 224 10.81 18.48 9.92
CA ALA A 224 9.75 19.15 10.63
C ALA A 224 10.10 20.65 10.78
N GLY A 225 9.11 21.52 10.76
CA GLY A 225 9.31 22.96 10.94
C GLY A 225 8.34 23.83 10.16
N ARG A 226 8.66 25.08 10.05
CA ARG A 226 7.86 26.07 9.34
C ARG A 226 8.22 26.12 7.87
N TYR A 227 7.18 26.17 7.05
CA TYR A 227 7.27 26.33 5.61
C TYR A 227 6.47 27.56 5.18
N SER A 228 7.07 28.40 4.36
CA SER A 228 6.35 29.45 3.63
C SER A 228 5.62 28.81 2.46
N CYS A 229 4.31 29.01 2.38
CA CYS A 229 3.45 28.42 1.37
C CYS A 229 2.89 29.52 0.47
N ASP A 230 3.06 29.35 -0.83
CA ASP A 230 2.49 30.22 -1.87
C ASP A 230 1.50 29.40 -2.72
N ARG A 231 0.23 29.83 -2.79
CA ARG A 231 -0.80 29.23 -3.63
C ARG A 231 -1.06 30.03 -4.89
N VAL A 232 -1.23 29.34 -5.99
CA VAL A 232 -1.69 29.89 -7.24
C VAL A 232 -3.01 29.27 -7.62
N ARG A 233 -3.97 30.11 -7.97
CA ARG A 233 -5.23 29.68 -8.58
C ARG A 233 -5.22 30.10 -10.03
N SER A 234 -5.23 29.16 -10.93
CA SER A 234 -5.50 29.37 -12.35
C SER A 234 -6.40 28.26 -12.86
N ALA A 235 -7.19 28.58 -13.86
CA ALA A 235 -7.92 27.57 -14.64
C ALA A 235 -6.99 26.80 -15.58
N ASP A 236 -5.77 27.30 -15.81
CA ASP A 236 -4.75 26.66 -16.61
C ASP A 236 -3.74 25.94 -15.72
N PHE A 237 -3.70 24.63 -15.82
CA PHE A 237 -2.79 23.78 -15.11
C PHE A 237 -1.30 24.08 -15.40
N SER A 238 -1.00 24.38 -16.65
CA SER A 238 0.36 24.69 -17.09
C SER A 238 0.88 25.99 -16.47
N GLU A 239 0.03 27.03 -16.36
CA GLU A 239 0.36 28.29 -15.68
C GLU A 239 0.62 28.06 -14.19
N CYS A 240 -0.22 27.27 -13.53
CA CYS A 240 -0.03 26.91 -12.13
C CYS A 240 1.29 26.22 -11.88
N PHE A 241 1.63 25.27 -12.74
CA PHE A 241 2.88 24.51 -12.64
C PHE A 241 4.11 25.39 -12.91
N GLN A 242 4.05 26.23 -13.94
CA GLN A 242 5.12 27.15 -14.28
C GLN A 242 5.42 28.13 -13.14
N PHE A 243 4.38 28.71 -12.55
CA PHE A 243 4.54 29.57 -11.36
C PHE A 243 5.24 28.85 -10.21
N GLY A 244 4.85 27.60 -9.93
CA GLY A 244 5.48 26.81 -8.90
C GLY A 244 6.94 26.49 -9.21
N LEU A 245 7.24 26.18 -10.46
CA LEU A 245 8.63 25.94 -10.92
C LEU A 245 9.50 27.19 -10.82
N ASP A 246 8.96 28.35 -11.15
CA ASP A 246 9.66 29.65 -11.00
C ASP A 246 10.02 29.91 -9.53
N LYS A 247 9.10 29.57 -8.60
CA LYS A 247 9.37 29.65 -7.16
C LYS A 247 10.46 28.68 -6.70
N ILE A 248 10.43 27.44 -7.19
CA ILE A 248 11.48 26.45 -6.93
C ILE A 248 12.84 26.94 -7.38
N GLY A 249 12.91 27.68 -8.51
CA GLY A 249 14.17 28.21 -9.05
C GLY A 249 14.86 29.24 -8.18
N VAL A 250 14.15 29.89 -7.26
CA VAL A 250 14.62 31.07 -6.48
C VAL A 250 14.99 30.71 -5.03
N ALA A 251 14.59 29.55 -4.51
CA ALA A 251 14.77 29.24 -3.10
C ALA A 251 16.17 28.64 -2.80
N ASN A 252 16.75 29.03 -1.65
CA ASN A 252 18.03 28.55 -1.14
C ASN A 252 17.93 27.27 -0.27
N GLY A 253 16.87 26.51 -0.42
CA GLY A 253 16.62 25.28 0.37
C GLY A 253 15.61 24.38 -0.30
N PRO A 254 15.18 23.29 0.37
CA PRO A 254 14.19 22.39 -0.18
C PRO A 254 12.89 23.13 -0.46
N VAL A 255 12.44 23.06 -1.70
CA VAL A 255 11.15 23.56 -2.16
C VAL A 255 10.38 22.42 -2.80
N LEU A 256 9.13 22.31 -2.36
CA LEU A 256 8.18 21.35 -2.91
C LEU A 256 7.05 22.13 -3.57
N LEU A 257 6.60 21.62 -4.69
CA LEU A 257 5.34 22.00 -5.31
C LEU A 257 4.39 20.85 -5.13
N ALA A 258 3.49 20.98 -4.17
CA ALA A 258 2.49 19.97 -3.84
C ALA A 258 1.18 20.26 -4.59
N GLU A 259 0.55 19.22 -5.10
CA GLU A 259 -0.83 19.28 -5.54
C GLU A 259 -1.74 19.44 -4.32
N GLN A 260 -2.69 20.39 -4.39
CA GLN A 260 -3.71 20.59 -3.34
C GLN A 260 -5.08 20.31 -3.92
N TRP A 261 -5.90 19.62 -3.17
CA TRP A 261 -7.26 19.31 -3.54
C TRP A 261 -8.21 20.41 -3.08
N GLU A 262 -9.00 21.00 -3.99
CA GLU A 262 -10.10 21.90 -3.63
C GLU A 262 -11.45 21.22 -3.87
N PRO A 263 -12.19 20.86 -2.82
CA PRO A 263 -13.44 20.12 -2.97
C PRO A 263 -14.61 20.93 -3.54
N ALA A 264 -14.46 22.26 -3.66
CA ALA A 264 -15.58 23.15 -4.00
C ALA A 264 -15.68 23.53 -5.47
N SER A 265 -14.77 23.10 -6.34
CA SER A 265 -14.80 23.45 -7.76
C SER A 265 -14.87 22.20 -8.64
N LEU A 266 -16.02 21.99 -9.27
CA LEU A 266 -16.13 21.13 -10.44
C LEU A 266 -16.25 22.03 -11.69
N PRO A 267 -15.44 21.78 -12.73
CA PRO A 267 -14.36 20.82 -12.85
C PRO A 267 -13.16 21.21 -11.96
N HIS A 268 -12.42 20.20 -11.47
CA HIS A 268 -11.35 20.35 -10.51
C HIS A 268 -10.40 21.50 -10.87
N ALA A 269 -10.39 22.57 -10.05
CA ALA A 269 -9.37 23.57 -10.18
C ALA A 269 -8.11 23.03 -9.50
N PHE A 270 -7.06 22.94 -10.25
CA PHE A 270 -5.75 22.59 -9.75
C PHE A 270 -5.19 23.79 -8.97
N VAL A 271 -4.83 23.58 -7.72
CA VAL A 271 -4.25 24.65 -6.87
C VAL A 271 -2.92 24.16 -6.34
N PRO A 272 -1.83 24.30 -7.08
CA PRO A 272 -0.52 23.94 -6.56
C PRO A 272 -0.14 24.89 -5.41
N GLU A 273 0.51 24.30 -4.43
CA GLU A 273 1.11 25.00 -3.29
C GLU A 273 2.62 24.83 -3.34
N ALA A 274 3.34 25.92 -3.57
CA ALA A 274 4.78 25.94 -3.40
C ALA A 274 5.13 26.07 -1.92
N GLN A 275 5.86 25.11 -1.38
CA GLN A 275 6.28 25.01 0.02
C GLN A 275 7.80 25.18 0.09
N ALA A 276 8.28 26.25 0.74
CA ALA A 276 9.68 26.47 0.99
C ALA A 276 9.98 26.39 2.49
N PHE A 277 10.93 25.55 2.89
CA PHE A 277 11.37 25.43 4.27
C PHE A 277 11.97 26.74 4.77
N VAL A 278 11.60 27.19 5.97
CA VAL A 278 12.04 28.43 6.58
C VAL A 278 12.93 28.19 7.79
N SER A 279 12.49 27.33 8.71
CA SER A 279 13.24 27.04 9.95
C SER A 279 12.68 25.83 10.70
#